data_ec2f59c621d5607a55b6202c99102413
#
_entry.id   ec2f59c621d5607a55b6202c99102413
#
_cell.length_a   1.000
_cell.length_b   1.000
_cell.length_c   1.000
_cell.angle_alpha   90.00
_cell.angle_beta   90.00
_cell.angle_gamma   90.00
#
_symmetry.space_group_name_H-M   'P 1'
#
loop_
_entity.id
_entity.type
_entity.pdbx_description
1 polymer ?
#
loop_
_entity_poly.entity_id
_entity_poly.type
_entity_poly.pdbx_seq_one_letter_code
_entity_poly.pdbx_strand_id
1 'polypeptide(L)'
;MSGLNKAKDGSWVRVIVEKPFGTDLPSAQVLNTLVVEAFAEKDTFRIDHYLGKETAQNIMVLRFANAIFEQLWNSRYIDHVQITASEPLGVEGRAGYYDKSGALRDMVQNHLLQLLCLTAMEPPAGLDADAIRDEKVKVLKSLRPLTGDAVRKHVVRAQYGAGTVNGKRIAAYRDEENIGLDSMTETYVALEVH
;
A
#
# COMPACT_ATOMS: atom_id res chain seq x y z
N MET A 1 -5.22 10.78 28.63
CA MET A 1 -5.78 9.63 27.87
C MET A 1 -7.19 9.38 28.36
N SER A 2 -8.14 9.18 27.46
CA SER A 2 -9.59 9.06 27.75
C SER A 2 -10.01 7.77 28.48
N GLY A 3 -9.05 6.87 28.80
CA GLY A 3 -9.35 5.56 29.42
C GLY A 3 -10.05 4.54 28.53
N LEU A 4 -10.26 4.86 27.23
CA LEU A 4 -10.92 3.97 26.25
C LEU A 4 -10.11 2.69 25.96
N ASN A 5 -8.82 2.69 26.28
CA ASN A 5 -7.92 1.54 26.10
C ASN A 5 -8.00 0.54 27.26
N LYS A 6 -8.81 0.81 28.29
CA LYS A 6 -8.98 -0.10 29.44
C LYS A 6 -10.32 -0.81 29.35
N ALA A 7 -10.27 -2.12 29.27
CA ALA A 7 -11.44 -2.95 29.37
C ALA A 7 -12.06 -2.85 30.78
N LYS A 8 -13.40 -2.81 30.85
CA LYS A 8 -14.14 -2.96 32.11
C LYS A 8 -14.64 -4.40 32.19
N ASP A 9 -14.65 -4.95 33.39
CA ASP A 9 -15.30 -6.24 33.71
C ASP A 9 -14.77 -7.45 32.89
N GLY A 10 -13.46 -7.52 32.62
CA GLY A 10 -12.86 -8.65 31.91
C GLY A 10 -13.11 -8.68 30.40
N SER A 11 -13.74 -7.64 29.84
CA SER A 11 -13.90 -7.47 28.40
C SER A 11 -12.55 -7.13 27.74
N TRP A 12 -12.52 -7.15 26.42
CA TRP A 12 -11.34 -6.75 25.63
C TRP A 12 -11.61 -5.45 24.90
N VAL A 13 -10.54 -4.69 24.61
CA VAL A 13 -10.57 -3.50 23.76
C VAL A 13 -9.52 -3.66 22.68
N ARG A 14 -9.91 -3.48 21.42
CA ARG A 14 -9.06 -3.54 20.26
C ARG A 14 -9.15 -2.25 19.48
N VAL A 15 -8.06 -1.87 18.83
CA VAL A 15 -8.01 -0.69 17.96
C VAL A 15 -7.85 -1.11 16.52
N ILE A 16 -8.67 -0.51 15.66
CA ILE A 16 -8.54 -0.62 14.20
C ILE A 16 -7.99 0.70 13.71
N VAL A 17 -6.89 0.64 12.96
CA VAL A 17 -6.23 1.80 12.39
C VAL A 17 -6.31 1.71 10.88
N GLU A 18 -6.92 2.72 10.28
CA GLU A 18 -7.02 2.89 8.83
C GLU A 18 -6.18 4.06 8.35
N LYS A 19 -5.93 4.14 7.05
CA LYS A 19 -5.28 5.32 6.46
C LYS A 19 -6.21 6.54 6.45
N PRO A 20 -5.64 7.76 6.54
CA PRO A 20 -4.20 8.05 6.59
C PRO A 20 -3.60 7.78 7.99
N PHE A 21 -2.39 7.21 8.00
CA PHE A 21 -1.61 7.02 9.22
C PHE A 21 -0.36 7.92 9.18
N GLY A 22 -0.57 9.19 9.48
CA GLY A 22 0.39 10.26 9.24
C GLY A 22 0.41 10.75 7.79
N THR A 23 1.09 11.85 7.55
CA THR A 23 1.30 12.45 6.23
C THR A 23 2.69 12.16 5.68
N ASP A 24 3.62 11.80 6.57
CA ASP A 24 5.02 11.48 6.31
C ASP A 24 5.57 10.50 7.34
N LEU A 25 6.81 10.06 7.18
CA LEU A 25 7.43 9.12 8.11
C LEU A 25 7.51 9.63 9.56
N PRO A 26 7.93 10.89 9.83
CA PRO A 26 7.96 11.41 11.20
C PRO A 26 6.58 11.39 11.87
N SER A 27 5.55 11.87 11.20
CA SER A 27 4.19 11.89 11.76
C SER A 27 3.62 10.48 11.96
N ALA A 28 3.93 9.55 11.05
CA ALA A 28 3.55 8.14 11.21
C ALA A 28 4.25 7.47 12.42
N GLN A 29 5.52 7.80 12.65
CA GLN A 29 6.26 7.32 13.83
C GLN A 29 5.66 7.83 15.14
N VAL A 30 5.30 9.12 15.19
CA VAL A 30 4.62 9.70 16.37
C VAL A 30 3.29 8.98 16.63
N LEU A 31 2.45 8.80 15.59
CA LEU A 31 1.18 8.09 15.74
C LEU A 31 1.38 6.63 16.17
N ASN A 32 2.38 5.96 15.60
CA ASN A 32 2.70 4.58 16.01
C ASN A 32 3.10 4.49 17.47
N THR A 33 3.94 5.42 17.96
CA THR A 33 4.32 5.48 19.38
C THR A 33 3.09 5.63 20.26
N LEU A 34 2.18 6.54 19.93
CA LEU A 34 0.94 6.73 20.70
C LEU A 34 0.05 5.48 20.72
N VAL A 35 -0.04 4.77 19.59
CA VAL A 35 -0.82 3.52 19.51
C VAL A 35 -0.19 2.44 20.38
N VAL A 36 1.14 2.23 20.28
CA VAL A 36 1.86 1.20 21.02
C VAL A 36 1.86 1.48 22.55
N GLU A 37 1.89 2.74 22.96
CA GLU A 37 1.74 3.13 24.36
C GLU A 37 0.34 2.85 24.91
N ALA A 38 -0.68 2.92 24.04
CA ALA A 38 -2.08 2.76 24.44
C ALA A 38 -2.62 1.33 24.33
N PHE A 39 -2.11 0.54 23.36
CA PHE A 39 -2.62 -0.80 23.03
C PHE A 39 -1.47 -1.77 22.81
N ALA A 40 -1.66 -3.02 23.24
CA ALA A 40 -0.75 -4.10 22.88
C ALA A 40 -0.83 -4.40 21.38
N GLU A 41 0.28 -4.84 20.76
CA GLU A 41 0.32 -5.15 19.32
C GLU A 41 -0.74 -6.19 18.91
N LYS A 42 -0.98 -7.21 19.74
CA LYS A 42 -2.02 -8.23 19.50
C LYS A 42 -3.43 -7.67 19.44
N ASP A 43 -3.66 -6.48 20.00
CA ASP A 43 -4.96 -5.80 20.04
C ASP A 43 -5.03 -4.62 19.05
N THR A 44 -3.99 -4.46 18.20
CA THR A 44 -3.86 -3.38 17.21
C THR A 44 -3.96 -3.95 15.79
N PHE A 45 -4.99 -3.54 15.05
CA PHE A 45 -5.25 -3.99 13.69
C PHE A 45 -5.06 -2.83 12.71
N ARG A 46 -3.99 -2.87 11.92
CA ARG A 46 -3.74 -1.91 10.84
C ARG A 46 -4.34 -2.46 9.56
N ILE A 47 -5.36 -1.80 9.05
CA ILE A 47 -6.13 -2.27 7.89
C ILE A 47 -5.56 -1.69 6.59
N ASP A 48 -5.29 -2.58 5.64
CA ASP A 48 -5.15 -2.29 4.23
C ASP A 48 -6.27 -3.00 3.47
N HIS A 49 -7.22 -2.24 2.91
CA HIS A 49 -8.41 -2.81 2.28
C HIS A 49 -8.10 -3.62 1.01
N TYR A 50 -6.93 -3.44 0.37
CA TYR A 50 -6.50 -4.28 -0.76
C TYR A 50 -6.22 -5.72 -0.31
N LEU A 51 -5.72 -5.92 0.90
CA LEU A 51 -5.53 -7.25 1.47
C LEU A 51 -6.85 -7.96 1.80
N GLY A 52 -7.94 -7.23 1.91
CA GLY A 52 -9.29 -7.77 2.07
C GLY A 52 -9.92 -8.26 0.75
N LYS A 53 -9.34 -7.92 -0.41
CA LYS A 53 -9.85 -8.38 -1.70
C LYS A 53 -9.48 -9.84 -1.93
N GLU A 54 -10.44 -10.65 -2.40
CA GLU A 54 -10.21 -12.06 -2.71
C GLU A 54 -9.02 -12.28 -3.66
N THR A 55 -8.88 -11.41 -4.66
CA THR A 55 -7.76 -11.46 -5.61
C THR A 55 -6.40 -11.35 -4.93
N ALA A 56 -6.27 -10.52 -3.89
CA ALA A 56 -5.03 -10.39 -3.13
C ALA A 56 -4.78 -11.61 -2.23
N GLN A 57 -5.82 -12.12 -1.58
CA GLN A 57 -5.73 -13.33 -0.75
C GLN A 57 -5.41 -14.56 -1.60
N ASN A 58 -5.96 -14.65 -2.80
CA ASN A 58 -5.70 -15.74 -3.73
C ASN A 58 -4.23 -15.84 -4.20
N ILE A 59 -3.44 -14.76 -4.09
CA ILE A 59 -1.99 -14.83 -4.39
C ILE A 59 -1.30 -15.83 -3.46
N MET A 60 -1.61 -15.84 -2.18
CA MET A 60 -1.03 -16.78 -1.21
C MET A 60 -1.48 -18.22 -1.51
N VAL A 61 -2.75 -18.42 -1.82
CA VAL A 61 -3.29 -19.74 -2.17
C VAL A 61 -2.65 -20.25 -3.45
N LEU A 62 -2.55 -19.41 -4.48
CA LEU A 62 -1.90 -19.76 -5.75
C LEU A 62 -0.45 -20.21 -5.53
N ARG A 63 0.30 -19.46 -4.73
CA ARG A 63 1.73 -19.67 -4.52
C ARG A 63 2.04 -20.84 -3.58
N PHE A 64 1.31 -20.98 -2.48
CA PHE A 64 1.69 -21.85 -1.36
C PHE A 64 0.76 -23.05 -1.16
N ALA A 65 -0.40 -23.08 -1.79
CA ALA A 65 -1.31 -24.21 -1.75
C ALA A 65 -1.41 -24.94 -3.10
N ASN A 66 -0.56 -24.61 -4.07
CA ASN A 66 -0.60 -25.18 -5.40
C ASN A 66 0.81 -25.67 -5.80
N ALA A 67 1.03 -26.98 -5.72
CA ALA A 67 2.32 -27.62 -5.96
C ALA A 67 2.93 -27.32 -7.35
N ILE A 68 2.12 -27.00 -8.35
CA ILE A 68 2.62 -26.64 -9.69
C ILE A 68 3.32 -25.29 -9.64
N PHE A 69 2.69 -24.29 -9.02
CA PHE A 69 3.22 -22.93 -8.99
C PHE A 69 4.32 -22.74 -7.95
N GLU A 70 4.25 -23.43 -6.84
CA GLU A 70 5.23 -23.32 -5.75
C GLU A 70 6.66 -23.59 -6.25
N GLN A 71 6.86 -24.61 -7.07
CA GLN A 71 8.18 -24.95 -7.62
C GLN A 71 8.67 -23.97 -8.69
N LEU A 72 7.76 -23.31 -9.39
CA LEU A 72 8.08 -22.41 -10.50
C LEU A 72 8.19 -20.94 -10.07
N TRP A 73 7.76 -20.61 -8.86
CA TRP A 73 7.71 -19.22 -8.40
C TRP A 73 9.05 -18.74 -7.84
N ASN A 74 10.03 -18.64 -8.71
CA ASN A 74 11.37 -18.22 -8.37
C ASN A 74 12.09 -17.60 -9.59
N SER A 75 13.24 -16.97 -9.38
CA SER A 75 14.01 -16.25 -10.39
C SER A 75 14.59 -17.11 -11.52
N ARG A 76 14.48 -18.44 -11.46
CA ARG A 76 14.90 -19.33 -12.57
C ARG A 76 13.84 -19.40 -13.66
N TYR A 77 12.57 -19.20 -13.29
CA TYR A 77 11.44 -19.39 -14.18
C TYR A 77 10.65 -18.11 -14.41
N ILE A 78 10.71 -17.14 -13.48
CA ILE A 78 10.04 -15.83 -13.59
C ILE A 78 11.07 -14.76 -13.83
N ASP A 79 11.00 -14.12 -14.99
CA ASP A 79 11.87 -13.02 -15.37
C ASP A 79 11.54 -11.75 -14.59
N HIS A 80 10.28 -11.36 -14.58
CA HIS A 80 9.79 -10.20 -13.83
C HIS A 80 8.31 -10.32 -13.47
N VAL A 81 7.86 -9.47 -12.56
CA VAL A 81 6.45 -9.35 -12.17
C VAL A 81 6.01 -7.91 -12.38
N GLN A 82 4.83 -7.72 -12.96
CA GLN A 82 4.19 -6.41 -13.07
C GLN A 82 2.95 -6.36 -12.18
N ILE A 83 2.90 -5.38 -11.31
CA ILE A 83 1.75 -5.13 -10.42
C ILE A 83 1.15 -3.79 -10.82
N THR A 84 -0.07 -3.83 -11.32
CA THR A 84 -0.79 -2.63 -11.77
C THR A 84 -2.06 -2.45 -10.96
N ALA A 85 -2.25 -1.25 -10.41
CA ALA A 85 -3.51 -0.80 -9.85
C ALA A 85 -3.96 0.44 -10.61
N SER A 86 -5.13 0.38 -11.20
CA SER A 86 -5.72 1.48 -11.97
C SER A 86 -7.16 1.68 -11.52
N GLU A 87 -7.52 2.92 -11.23
CA GLU A 87 -8.87 3.30 -10.87
C GLU A 87 -9.46 4.22 -11.93
N PRO A 88 -10.69 3.98 -12.39
CA PRO A 88 -11.31 4.77 -13.44
C PRO A 88 -11.93 6.08 -12.95
N LEU A 89 -11.96 6.30 -11.63
CA LEU A 89 -12.54 7.49 -11.01
C LEU A 89 -11.48 8.57 -10.83
N GLY A 90 -11.87 9.84 -10.96
CA GLY A 90 -11.09 11.00 -10.57
C GLY A 90 -11.01 11.13 -9.04
N VAL A 91 -10.50 12.26 -8.57
CA VAL A 91 -10.36 12.50 -7.12
C VAL A 91 -11.67 12.83 -6.42
N GLU A 92 -12.67 13.30 -7.19
CA GLU A 92 -14.01 13.65 -6.71
C GLU A 92 -13.96 14.49 -5.40
N GLY A 93 -14.76 14.14 -4.40
CA GLY A 93 -14.79 14.82 -3.09
C GLY A 93 -13.52 14.66 -2.23
N ARG A 94 -12.49 13.93 -2.71
CA ARG A 94 -11.22 13.67 -1.98
C ARG A 94 -10.08 14.59 -2.37
N ALA A 95 -10.31 15.61 -3.18
CA ALA A 95 -9.27 16.50 -3.70
C ALA A 95 -8.34 17.05 -2.59
N GLY A 96 -8.89 17.57 -1.50
CA GLY A 96 -8.11 18.13 -0.39
C GLY A 96 -7.18 17.15 0.33
N TYR A 97 -7.48 15.86 0.29
CA TYR A 97 -6.59 14.79 0.77
C TYR A 97 -5.60 14.36 -0.31
N TYR A 98 -6.12 14.05 -1.51
CA TYR A 98 -5.31 13.46 -2.57
C TYR A 98 -4.23 14.40 -3.09
N ASP A 99 -4.54 15.70 -3.19
CA ASP A 99 -3.57 16.70 -3.66
C ASP A 99 -2.36 16.88 -2.71
N LYS A 100 -2.50 16.42 -1.47
CA LYS A 100 -1.40 16.39 -0.49
C LYS A 100 -0.66 15.06 -0.42
N SER A 101 -1.28 13.97 -0.86
CA SER A 101 -0.69 12.63 -0.79
C SER A 101 -0.13 12.14 -2.12
N GLY A 102 -0.86 12.27 -3.21
CA GLY A 102 -0.52 11.73 -4.51
C GLY A 102 -0.55 10.21 -4.59
N ALA A 103 -0.40 9.67 -5.80
CA ALA A 103 -0.45 8.23 -6.05
C ALA A 103 0.65 7.44 -5.32
N LEU A 104 1.81 8.05 -5.09
CA LEU A 104 2.91 7.39 -4.40
C LEU A 104 2.54 7.03 -2.96
N ARG A 105 1.99 7.98 -2.20
CA ARG A 105 1.60 7.75 -0.80
C ARG A 105 0.23 7.09 -0.67
N ASP A 106 -0.70 7.39 -1.60
CA ASP A 106 -2.06 6.84 -1.51
C ASP A 106 -2.17 5.40 -2.01
N MET A 107 -1.32 4.98 -2.94
CA MET A 107 -1.41 3.67 -3.58
C MET A 107 -0.14 2.81 -3.45
N VAL A 108 1.02 3.37 -3.76
CA VAL A 108 2.26 2.58 -3.85
C VAL A 108 2.75 2.18 -2.47
N GLN A 109 2.92 3.14 -1.57
CA GLN A 109 3.51 2.95 -0.23
C GLN A 109 2.74 1.93 0.63
N ASN A 110 1.48 1.70 0.35
CA ASN A 110 0.63 0.77 1.08
C ASN A 110 0.23 -0.41 0.19
N HIS A 111 -0.77 -0.22 -0.64
CA HIS A 111 -1.44 -1.29 -1.38
C HIS A 111 -0.49 -2.06 -2.32
N LEU A 112 0.29 -1.34 -3.14
CA LEU A 112 1.20 -1.99 -4.09
C LEU A 112 2.38 -2.67 -3.41
N LEU A 113 2.94 -2.08 -2.36
CA LEU A 113 3.99 -2.73 -1.57
C LEU A 113 3.46 -3.97 -0.82
N GLN A 114 2.22 -3.99 -0.36
CA GLN A 114 1.62 -5.19 0.21
C GLN A 114 1.47 -6.31 -0.85
N LEU A 115 0.99 -5.97 -2.05
CA LEU A 115 0.90 -6.93 -3.15
C LEU A 115 2.28 -7.44 -3.59
N LEU A 116 3.28 -6.55 -3.63
CA LEU A 116 4.67 -6.93 -3.89
C LEU A 116 5.17 -7.92 -2.85
N CYS A 117 4.92 -7.66 -1.56
CA CYS A 117 5.31 -8.58 -0.49
C CYS A 117 4.64 -9.94 -0.66
N LEU A 118 3.33 -10.01 -0.89
CA LEU A 118 2.63 -11.28 -1.12
C LEU A 118 3.14 -12.02 -2.35
N THR A 119 3.60 -11.28 -3.36
CA THR A 119 4.12 -11.85 -4.61
C THR A 119 5.55 -12.39 -4.45
N ALA A 120 6.39 -11.72 -3.65
CA ALA A 120 7.83 -11.99 -3.58
C ALA A 120 8.30 -12.69 -2.30
N MET A 121 7.48 -12.74 -1.23
CA MET A 121 7.87 -13.36 0.04
C MET A 121 8.10 -14.86 -0.09
N GLU A 122 8.95 -15.43 0.75
CA GLU A 122 9.08 -16.87 0.88
C GLU A 122 7.86 -17.48 1.61
N PRO A 123 7.64 -18.81 1.49
CA PRO A 123 6.59 -19.49 2.26
C PRO A 123 6.78 -19.21 3.76
N PRO A 124 5.77 -18.67 4.45
CA PRO A 124 5.89 -18.43 5.89
C PRO A 124 5.90 -19.75 6.67
N ALA A 125 6.60 -19.76 7.81
CA ALA A 125 6.68 -20.96 8.67
C ALA A 125 5.31 -21.38 9.25
N GLY A 126 4.33 -20.48 9.23
CA GLY A 126 2.95 -20.68 9.67
C GLY A 126 2.03 -19.65 9.05
N LEU A 127 0.71 -19.84 9.20
CA LEU A 127 -0.28 -18.89 8.70
C LEU A 127 -0.71 -17.84 9.76
N ASP A 128 0.01 -17.79 10.87
CA ASP A 128 -0.20 -16.74 11.86
C ASP A 128 0.32 -15.38 11.35
N ALA A 129 -0.18 -14.31 11.99
CA ALA A 129 0.10 -12.96 11.53
C ALA A 129 1.59 -12.59 11.60
N ASP A 130 2.30 -13.09 12.60
CA ASP A 130 3.70 -12.74 12.81
C ASP A 130 4.60 -13.43 11.78
N ALA A 131 4.39 -14.73 11.51
CA ALA A 131 5.11 -15.45 10.47
C ALA A 131 4.94 -14.81 9.09
N ILE A 132 3.71 -14.38 8.74
CA ILE A 132 3.45 -13.68 7.47
C ILE A 132 4.13 -12.31 7.44
N ARG A 133 4.09 -11.55 8.53
CA ARG A 133 4.74 -10.24 8.62
C ARG A 133 6.25 -10.33 8.48
N ASP A 134 6.85 -11.33 9.11
CA ASP A 134 8.30 -11.54 9.05
C ASP A 134 8.78 -11.76 7.61
N GLU A 135 8.07 -12.57 6.83
CA GLU A 135 8.39 -12.76 5.41
C GLU A 135 8.20 -11.47 4.59
N LYS A 136 7.13 -10.72 4.82
CA LYS A 136 6.93 -9.42 4.17
C LYS A 136 8.06 -8.44 4.49
N VAL A 137 8.50 -8.40 5.73
CA VAL A 137 9.62 -7.53 6.17
C VAL A 137 10.92 -7.90 5.46
N LYS A 138 11.19 -9.19 5.24
CA LYS A 138 12.37 -9.63 4.47
C LYS A 138 12.33 -9.09 3.05
N VAL A 139 11.18 -9.17 2.36
CA VAL A 139 11.03 -8.59 1.02
C VAL A 139 11.36 -7.09 1.04
N LEU A 140 10.72 -6.33 1.93
CA LEU A 140 10.93 -4.87 1.99
C LEU A 140 12.38 -4.49 2.29
N LYS A 141 13.07 -5.25 3.14
CA LYS A 141 14.49 -5.06 3.46
C LYS A 141 15.43 -5.44 2.31
N SER A 142 14.98 -6.31 1.42
CA SER A 142 15.77 -6.75 0.26
C SER A 142 15.69 -5.78 -0.92
N LEU A 143 14.70 -4.89 -0.96
CA LEU A 143 14.54 -3.91 -2.02
C LEU A 143 15.73 -2.94 -2.03
N ARG A 144 16.31 -2.74 -3.20
CA ARG A 144 17.35 -1.73 -3.39
C ARG A 144 16.75 -0.33 -3.26
N PRO A 145 17.32 0.54 -2.41
CA PRO A 145 16.82 1.91 -2.27
C PRO A 145 16.91 2.68 -3.59
N LEU A 146 15.81 3.30 -3.98
CA LEU A 146 15.78 4.21 -5.13
C LEU A 146 16.21 5.60 -4.67
N THR A 147 17.48 5.93 -4.88
CA THR A 147 18.06 7.23 -4.49
C THR A 147 18.87 7.83 -5.63
N GLY A 148 19.03 9.15 -5.66
CA GLY A 148 19.85 9.86 -6.65
C GLY A 148 19.46 9.52 -8.09
N ASP A 149 20.44 9.03 -8.87
CA ASP A 149 20.25 8.69 -10.28
C ASP A 149 19.32 7.49 -10.51
N ALA A 150 19.22 6.59 -9.55
CA ALA A 150 18.29 5.47 -9.64
C ALA A 150 16.83 5.96 -9.73
N VAL A 151 16.46 7.02 -9.01
CA VAL A 151 15.13 7.63 -9.13
C VAL A 151 14.86 8.09 -10.56
N ARG A 152 15.81 8.74 -11.21
CA ARG A 152 15.64 9.23 -12.58
C ARG A 152 15.49 8.11 -13.61
N LYS A 153 16.11 6.96 -13.37
CA LYS A 153 16.11 5.82 -14.28
C LYS A 153 14.90 4.90 -14.09
N HIS A 154 14.47 4.73 -12.85
CA HIS A 154 13.52 3.67 -12.47
C HIS A 154 12.19 4.20 -11.93
N VAL A 155 11.99 5.53 -11.92
CA VAL A 155 10.74 6.13 -11.41
C VAL A 155 10.16 7.09 -12.43
N VAL A 156 8.90 6.90 -12.78
CA VAL A 156 8.10 7.84 -13.55
C VAL A 156 6.95 8.32 -12.71
N ARG A 157 6.76 9.63 -12.66
CA ARG A 157 5.59 10.28 -12.07
C ARG A 157 4.93 11.18 -13.09
N ALA A 158 3.60 11.16 -13.16
CA ALA A 158 2.86 11.99 -14.09
C ALA A 158 1.49 12.38 -13.52
N GLN A 159 0.85 13.34 -14.15
CA GLN A 159 -0.55 13.69 -13.93
C GLN A 159 -1.36 13.34 -15.18
N TYR A 160 -2.61 12.92 -15.02
CA TYR A 160 -3.47 12.75 -16.17
C TYR A 160 -3.91 14.11 -16.74
N GLY A 161 -3.87 14.20 -18.06
CA GLY A 161 -4.43 15.29 -18.82
C GLY A 161 -5.88 15.04 -19.20
N ALA A 162 -6.53 16.03 -19.82
CA ALA A 162 -7.84 15.85 -20.41
C ALA A 162 -7.80 14.74 -21.47
N GLY A 163 -8.83 13.88 -21.49
CA GLY A 163 -8.86 12.74 -22.39
C GLY A 163 -10.24 12.13 -22.53
N THR A 164 -10.27 10.89 -22.99
CA THR A 164 -11.51 10.11 -23.12
C THR A 164 -11.28 8.71 -22.56
N VAL A 165 -12.14 8.30 -21.62
CA VAL A 165 -12.13 6.94 -21.05
C VAL A 165 -13.52 6.34 -21.27
N ASN A 166 -13.59 5.16 -21.88
CA ASN A 166 -14.84 4.47 -22.18
C ASN A 166 -15.87 5.36 -22.93
N GLY A 167 -15.39 6.20 -23.85
CA GLY A 167 -16.23 7.11 -24.64
C GLY A 167 -16.69 8.38 -23.91
N LYS A 168 -16.34 8.56 -22.64
CA LYS A 168 -16.67 9.76 -21.86
C LYS A 168 -15.45 10.70 -21.80
N ARG A 169 -15.67 11.99 -22.04
CA ARG A 169 -14.66 13.01 -21.83
C ARG A 169 -14.34 13.12 -20.33
N ILE A 170 -13.05 13.21 -20.02
CA ILE A 170 -12.51 13.41 -18.67
C ILE A 170 -11.71 14.69 -18.68
N ALA A 171 -11.90 15.53 -17.66
CA ALA A 171 -11.09 16.72 -17.41
C ALA A 171 -9.66 16.34 -17.06
N ALA A 172 -8.72 17.27 -17.20
CA ALA A 172 -7.38 17.10 -16.63
C ALA A 172 -7.43 17.17 -15.10
N TYR A 173 -6.44 16.61 -14.44
CA TYR A 173 -6.36 16.63 -12.98
C TYR A 173 -6.48 18.04 -12.36
N ARG A 174 -5.83 19.02 -13.00
CA ARG A 174 -5.87 20.43 -12.55
C ARG A 174 -7.18 21.12 -12.81
N ASP A 175 -8.05 20.54 -13.64
CA ASP A 175 -9.39 21.06 -13.94
C ASP A 175 -10.45 20.43 -13.03
N GLU A 176 -10.06 19.49 -12.16
CA GLU A 176 -10.98 18.91 -11.20
C GLU A 176 -11.30 19.88 -10.06
N GLU A 177 -12.48 19.70 -9.49
CA GLU A 177 -12.96 20.57 -8.41
C GLU A 177 -12.04 20.51 -7.20
N ASN A 178 -11.70 21.67 -6.64
CA ASN A 178 -10.84 21.85 -5.47
C ASN A 178 -9.37 21.43 -5.67
N ILE A 179 -8.89 21.30 -6.91
CA ILE A 179 -7.47 21.15 -7.23
C ILE A 179 -6.88 22.50 -7.64
N GLY A 180 -5.69 22.79 -7.13
CA GLY A 180 -4.95 24.00 -7.51
C GLY A 180 -4.43 23.91 -8.96
N LEU A 181 -4.55 25.01 -9.72
CA LEU A 181 -4.07 25.08 -11.11
C LEU A 181 -2.57 24.81 -11.25
N ASP A 182 -1.81 25.05 -10.21
CA ASP A 182 -0.37 24.84 -10.10
C ASP A 182 0.02 23.52 -9.41
N SER A 183 -0.96 22.68 -9.10
CA SER A 183 -0.69 21.38 -8.45
C SER A 183 0.31 20.56 -9.25
N MET A 184 1.32 20.03 -8.55
CA MET A 184 2.34 19.11 -9.06
C MET A 184 2.17 17.70 -8.54
N THR A 185 1.03 17.41 -7.90
CA THR A 185 0.74 16.10 -7.32
C THR A 185 0.56 15.05 -8.40
N GLU A 186 1.30 13.97 -8.29
CA GLU A 186 1.23 12.87 -9.24
C GLU A 186 -0.06 12.05 -9.08
N THR A 187 -0.67 11.73 -10.23
CA THR A 187 -1.81 10.81 -10.33
C THR A 187 -1.42 9.48 -10.97
N TYR A 188 -0.18 9.39 -11.42
CA TYR A 188 0.43 8.19 -11.99
C TYR A 188 1.83 8.01 -11.45
N VAL A 189 2.15 6.78 -11.06
CA VAL A 189 3.51 6.38 -10.66
C VAL A 189 3.81 5.03 -11.28
N ALA A 190 4.97 4.91 -11.91
CA ALA A 190 5.57 3.63 -12.28
C ALA A 190 6.95 3.52 -11.62
N LEU A 191 7.23 2.37 -11.03
CA LEU A 191 8.48 2.06 -10.35
C LEU A 191 9.03 0.74 -10.89
N GLU A 192 10.33 0.70 -11.14
CA GLU A 192 11.07 -0.53 -11.31
C GLU A 192 11.90 -0.76 -10.04
N VAL A 193 11.70 -1.90 -9.38
CA VAL A 193 12.36 -2.26 -8.12
C VAL A 193 13.12 -3.58 -8.26
N HIS A 194 14.27 -3.69 -7.58
CA HIS A 194 15.16 -4.85 -7.63
C HIS A 194 15.52 -5.33 -6.23
#